data_e42915f73ded695e0c3f425d0dcd2829
#
_entry.id   e42915f73ded695e0c3f425d0dcd2829
#
_cell.length_a   1.000
_cell.length_b   1.000
_cell.length_c   1.000
_cell.angle_alpha   90.00
_cell.angle_beta   90.00
_cell.angle_gamma   90.00
#
_symmetry.space_group_name_H-M   'P 1'
#
loop_
_entity.id
_entity.type
_entity.pdbx_description
1 polymer ?
#
loop_
_entity_poly.entity_id
_entity_poly.type
_entity_poly.pdbx_seq_one_letter_code
_entity_poly.pdbx_strand_id
1 'polypeptide(L)'
;MMIDLERFFSPAIAARLERLIKFALTGGVGFVVDVGMLTVFTIVFDMNPYLARVFAIMIAMTVTWQINRRFTFETHDKVTDAAGLAAEGGRYGLVAVTAALINYGVYAATLFAMPDVIIGGEDVSPPIAAVVGSGVAMFFSYYGYSRFAFRHAAPLPVSGS
;
A
#
# COMPACT_ATOMS: atom_id res chain seq x y z
N MET A 1 -10.68 19.83 1.45
CA MET A 1 -10.33 20.46 2.73
C MET A 1 -8.84 20.22 2.91
N MET A 2 -8.01 21.11 2.36
CA MET A 2 -6.56 21.10 2.56
C MET A 2 -6.28 21.66 3.95
N ILE A 3 -5.64 20.85 4.79
CA ILE A 3 -5.16 21.33 6.08
C ILE A 3 -3.96 22.21 5.77
N ASP A 4 -4.02 23.48 6.18
CA ASP A 4 -2.94 24.45 5.96
C ASP A 4 -1.76 24.15 6.91
N LEU A 5 -1.01 23.12 6.57
CA LEU A 5 0.13 22.60 7.37
C LEU A 5 1.32 23.57 7.37
N GLU A 6 1.39 24.45 6.37
CA GLU A 6 2.45 25.46 6.26
C GLU A 6 2.40 26.50 7.37
N ARG A 7 1.25 26.65 8.03
CA ARG A 7 1.06 27.57 9.16
C ARG A 7 1.73 27.10 10.45
N PHE A 8 1.99 25.77 10.57
CA PHE A 8 2.53 25.16 11.79
C PHE A 8 3.90 24.50 11.61
N PHE A 9 4.31 24.22 10.36
CA PHE A 9 5.55 23.51 10.06
C PHE A 9 6.34 24.22 8.95
N SER A 10 7.65 23.98 8.91
CA SER A 10 8.45 24.46 7.78
C SER A 10 7.93 23.84 6.46
N PRO A 11 8.06 24.53 5.30
CA PRO A 11 7.54 24.05 4.01
C PRO A 11 8.00 22.62 3.65
N ALA A 12 9.23 22.27 4.01
CA ALA A 12 9.78 20.93 3.79
C ALA A 12 9.09 19.84 4.64
N ILE A 13 8.69 20.16 5.87
CA ILE A 13 7.98 19.25 6.77
C ILE A 13 6.53 19.13 6.32
N ALA A 14 5.88 20.24 5.97
CA ALA A 14 4.51 20.26 5.48
C ALA A 14 4.35 19.40 4.22
N ALA A 15 5.26 19.51 3.23
CA ALA A 15 5.25 18.71 2.02
C ALA A 15 5.52 17.22 2.26
N ARG A 16 6.31 16.87 3.29
CA ARG A 16 6.50 15.46 3.69
C ARG A 16 5.25 14.88 4.35
N LEU A 17 4.63 15.65 5.23
CA LEU A 17 3.43 15.25 5.94
C LEU A 17 2.24 15.07 5.00
N GLU A 18 2.07 15.97 4.03
CA GLU A 18 1.04 15.85 2.98
C GLU A 18 1.21 14.56 2.17
N ARG A 19 2.43 14.22 1.74
CA ARG A 19 2.72 12.97 1.04
C ARG A 19 2.43 11.75 1.90
N LEU A 20 2.78 11.79 3.18
CA LEU A 20 2.47 10.71 4.13
C LEU A 20 0.97 10.53 4.32
N ILE A 21 0.21 11.61 4.44
CA ILE A 21 -1.25 11.57 4.57
C ILE A 21 -1.88 10.97 3.31
N LYS A 22 -1.48 11.43 2.11
CA LYS A 22 -1.98 10.87 0.85
C LYS A 22 -1.65 9.37 0.72
N PHE A 23 -0.43 8.98 1.07
CA PHE A 23 -0.02 7.56 1.09
C PHE A 23 -0.84 6.75 2.09
N ALA A 24 -1.01 7.26 3.32
CA ALA A 24 -1.78 6.60 4.36
C ALA A 24 -3.27 6.45 4.00
N LEU A 25 -3.86 7.47 3.37
CA LEU A 25 -5.25 7.41 2.91
C LEU A 25 -5.43 6.36 1.81
N THR A 26 -4.56 6.35 0.81
CA THR A 26 -4.61 5.36 -0.27
C THR A 26 -4.36 3.94 0.26
N GLY A 27 -3.36 3.78 1.14
CA GLY A 27 -3.07 2.52 1.81
C GLY A 27 -4.22 2.06 2.70
N GLY A 28 -4.87 3.00 3.40
CA GLY A 28 -6.05 2.72 4.23
C GLY A 28 -7.23 2.19 3.42
N VAL A 29 -7.52 2.78 2.26
CA VAL A 29 -8.56 2.26 1.35
C VAL A 29 -8.21 0.85 0.87
N GLY A 30 -6.97 0.62 0.44
CA GLY A 30 -6.50 -0.70 0.03
C GLY A 30 -6.64 -1.73 1.16
N PHE A 31 -6.30 -1.36 2.39
CA PHE A 31 -6.43 -2.21 3.56
C PHE A 31 -7.90 -2.58 3.86
N VAL A 32 -8.81 -1.61 3.82
CA VAL A 32 -10.25 -1.87 4.04
C VAL A 32 -10.82 -2.81 2.99
N VAL A 33 -10.45 -2.60 1.71
CA VAL A 33 -10.86 -3.48 0.62
C VAL A 33 -10.29 -4.89 0.81
N ASP A 34 -9.02 -5.00 1.15
CA ASP A 34 -8.32 -6.27 1.35
C ASP A 34 -8.95 -7.11 2.47
N VAL A 35 -9.09 -6.54 3.68
CA VAL A 35 -9.68 -7.24 4.82
C VAL A 35 -11.16 -7.52 4.59
N GLY A 36 -11.90 -6.57 3.99
CA GLY A 36 -13.31 -6.75 3.65
C GLY A 36 -13.52 -7.90 2.67
N MET A 37 -12.75 -7.95 1.57
CA MET A 37 -12.85 -9.03 0.58
C MET A 37 -12.43 -10.38 1.15
N LEU A 38 -11.36 -10.41 1.97
CA LEU A 38 -10.96 -11.63 2.66
C LEU A 38 -12.09 -12.17 3.54
N THR A 39 -12.71 -11.31 4.34
CA THR A 39 -13.84 -11.68 5.21
C THR A 39 -15.02 -12.21 4.41
N VAL A 40 -15.37 -11.56 3.31
CA VAL A 40 -16.44 -12.04 2.41
C VAL A 40 -16.08 -13.41 1.84
N PHE A 41 -14.87 -13.62 1.36
CA PHE A 41 -14.46 -14.90 0.77
C PHE A 41 -14.43 -16.03 1.80
N THR A 42 -13.99 -15.76 3.03
CA THR A 42 -13.90 -16.81 4.07
C THR A 42 -15.23 -17.08 4.74
N ILE A 43 -16.02 -16.05 5.07
CA ILE A 43 -17.26 -16.22 5.84
C ILE A 43 -18.48 -16.48 4.93
N VAL A 44 -18.60 -15.74 3.81
CA VAL A 44 -19.81 -15.89 2.95
C VAL A 44 -19.64 -17.01 1.93
N PHE A 45 -18.43 -17.19 1.37
CA PHE A 45 -18.17 -18.20 0.34
C PHE A 45 -17.48 -19.46 0.87
N ASP A 46 -17.19 -19.54 2.16
CA ASP A 46 -16.49 -20.67 2.81
C ASP A 46 -15.19 -21.07 2.05
N MET A 47 -14.51 -20.06 1.51
CA MET A 47 -13.31 -20.27 0.72
C MET A 47 -12.11 -20.53 1.63
N ASN A 48 -11.22 -21.44 1.19
CA ASN A 48 -9.95 -21.66 1.89
C ASN A 48 -9.22 -20.33 2.16
N PRO A 49 -8.84 -20.02 3.43
CA PRO A 49 -8.28 -18.73 3.82
C PRO A 49 -7.03 -18.30 3.05
N TYR A 50 -6.18 -19.25 2.70
CA TYR A 50 -4.96 -18.97 1.94
C TYR A 50 -5.25 -18.55 0.49
N LEU A 51 -6.23 -19.21 -0.15
CA LEU A 51 -6.68 -18.87 -1.50
C LEU A 51 -7.47 -17.56 -1.51
N ALA A 52 -8.37 -17.38 -0.55
CA ALA A 52 -9.13 -16.14 -0.34
C ALA A 52 -8.19 -14.94 -0.20
N ARG A 53 -7.07 -15.09 0.50
CA ARG A 53 -6.05 -14.06 0.68
C ARG A 53 -5.43 -13.59 -0.64
N VAL A 54 -5.13 -14.51 -1.55
CA VAL A 54 -4.59 -14.17 -2.88
C VAL A 54 -5.56 -13.27 -3.63
N PHE A 55 -6.84 -13.66 -3.69
CA PHE A 55 -7.86 -12.85 -4.39
C PHE A 55 -8.10 -11.50 -3.71
N ALA A 56 -8.15 -11.45 -2.39
CA ALA A 56 -8.33 -10.21 -1.64
C ALA A 56 -7.19 -9.21 -1.94
N ILE A 57 -5.93 -9.64 -1.90
CA ILE A 57 -4.77 -8.81 -2.25
C ILE A 57 -4.85 -8.33 -3.70
N MET A 58 -5.20 -9.18 -4.66
CA MET A 58 -5.31 -8.81 -6.07
C MET A 58 -6.37 -7.72 -6.30
N ILE A 59 -7.54 -7.85 -5.65
CA ILE A 59 -8.61 -6.85 -5.73
C ILE A 59 -8.17 -5.54 -5.08
N ALA A 60 -7.58 -5.58 -3.88
CA ALA A 60 -7.09 -4.40 -3.18
C ALA A 60 -6.01 -3.66 -3.99
N MET A 61 -5.06 -4.40 -4.61
CA MET A 61 -4.04 -3.81 -5.48
C MET A 61 -4.66 -3.14 -6.71
N THR A 62 -5.67 -3.76 -7.32
CA THR A 62 -6.38 -3.19 -8.49
C THR A 62 -7.11 -1.91 -8.13
N VAL A 63 -7.83 -1.89 -7.01
CA VAL A 63 -8.55 -0.71 -6.51
C VAL A 63 -7.57 0.41 -6.17
N THR A 64 -6.50 0.09 -5.44
CA THR A 64 -5.46 1.06 -5.06
C THR A 64 -4.75 1.63 -6.29
N TRP A 65 -4.45 0.80 -7.29
CA TRP A 65 -3.88 1.24 -8.56
C TRP A 65 -4.82 2.20 -9.32
N GLN A 66 -6.12 1.91 -9.38
CA GLN A 66 -7.10 2.78 -10.03
C GLN A 66 -7.22 4.14 -9.31
N ILE A 67 -7.21 4.13 -7.96
CA ILE A 67 -7.23 5.36 -7.16
C ILE A 67 -5.98 6.18 -7.45
N ASN A 68 -4.80 5.57 -7.35
CA ASN A 68 -3.53 6.24 -7.61
C ASN A 68 -3.45 6.78 -9.03
N ARG A 69 -3.93 6.03 -10.03
CA ARG A 69 -3.96 6.48 -11.42
C ARG A 69 -4.80 7.76 -11.60
N ARG A 70 -5.95 7.85 -10.91
CA ARG A 70 -6.83 9.03 -11.00
C ARG A 70 -6.27 10.25 -10.25
N PHE A 71 -5.64 10.03 -9.09
CA PHE A 71 -5.17 11.13 -8.23
C PHE A 71 -3.71 11.52 -8.49
N THR A 72 -2.89 10.63 -9.03
CA THR A 72 -1.45 10.88 -9.21
C THR A 72 -1.11 11.30 -10.64
N PHE A 73 -1.83 10.80 -11.66
CA PHE A 73 -1.52 11.08 -13.07
C PHE A 73 -2.16 12.36 -13.61
N GLU A 74 -3.12 12.98 -12.91
CA GLU A 74 -3.62 14.31 -13.28
C GLU A 74 -2.64 15.44 -12.93
N THR A 75 -1.65 15.21 -12.07
CA THR A 75 -0.78 16.27 -11.52
C THR A 75 0.66 16.24 -12.03
N HIS A 76 1.06 15.24 -12.81
CA HIS A 76 2.41 15.19 -13.37
C HIS A 76 2.40 15.30 -14.89
N ASP A 77 3.00 16.43 -15.36
CA ASP A 77 3.39 16.65 -16.75
C ASP A 77 4.01 15.38 -17.37
N LYS A 78 3.29 14.86 -18.34
CA LYS A 78 3.75 14.16 -19.56
C LYS A 78 5.18 13.60 -19.53
N VAL A 79 5.40 12.51 -18.86
CA VAL A 79 6.38 11.54 -19.38
C VAL A 79 5.68 10.82 -20.54
N THR A 80 5.83 11.37 -21.75
CA THR A 80 5.20 10.87 -22.98
C THR A 80 5.99 9.75 -23.63
N ASP A 81 7.11 9.33 -23.04
CA ASP A 81 7.93 8.26 -23.57
C ASP A 81 7.53 6.93 -22.90
N ALA A 82 7.04 5.99 -23.74
CA ALA A 82 6.59 4.67 -23.30
C ALA A 82 7.68 3.88 -22.55
N ALA A 83 8.94 4.11 -22.85
CA ALA A 83 10.08 3.47 -22.17
C ALA A 83 10.27 4.02 -20.73
N GLY A 84 10.12 5.33 -20.53
CA GLY A 84 10.17 5.97 -19.21
C GLY A 84 9.01 5.52 -18.32
N LEU A 85 7.79 5.42 -18.87
CA LEU A 85 6.61 4.91 -18.17
C LEU A 85 6.79 3.44 -17.73
N ALA A 86 7.37 2.61 -18.59
CA ALA A 86 7.64 1.21 -18.31
C ALA A 86 8.72 1.04 -17.22
N ALA A 87 9.76 1.88 -17.22
CA ALA A 87 10.83 1.84 -16.22
C ALA A 87 10.34 2.33 -14.84
N GLU A 88 9.52 3.39 -14.81
CA GLU A 88 8.92 3.92 -13.59
C GLU A 88 7.88 2.95 -13.03
N GLY A 89 6.97 2.45 -13.86
CA GLY A 89 5.98 1.43 -13.50
C GLY A 89 6.63 0.12 -13.05
N GLY A 90 7.75 -0.28 -13.64
CA GLY A 90 8.50 -1.48 -13.26
C GLY A 90 9.09 -1.39 -11.84
N ARG A 91 9.63 -0.24 -11.46
CA ARG A 91 10.16 -0.02 -10.09
C ARG A 91 9.05 -0.03 -9.04
N TYR A 92 7.93 0.65 -9.33
CA TYR A 92 6.76 0.63 -8.45
C TYR A 92 6.14 -0.77 -8.36
N GLY A 93 6.02 -1.47 -9.49
CA GLY A 93 5.51 -2.84 -9.55
C GLY A 93 6.37 -3.81 -8.73
N LEU A 94 7.69 -3.70 -8.81
CA LEU A 94 8.60 -4.56 -8.03
C LEU A 94 8.43 -4.36 -6.52
N VAL A 95 8.32 -3.11 -6.07
CA VAL A 95 8.08 -2.79 -4.65
C VAL A 95 6.70 -3.30 -4.21
N ALA A 96 5.67 -3.11 -5.05
CA ALA A 96 4.31 -3.56 -4.75
C ALA A 96 4.23 -5.09 -4.66
N VAL A 97 4.84 -5.81 -5.59
CA VAL A 97 4.91 -7.28 -5.57
C VAL A 97 5.69 -7.78 -4.35
N THR A 98 6.83 -7.16 -4.03
CA THR A 98 7.61 -7.52 -2.85
C THR A 98 6.80 -7.31 -1.57
N ALA A 99 6.11 -6.18 -1.44
CA ALA A 99 5.24 -5.89 -0.31
C ALA A 99 4.08 -6.89 -0.20
N ALA A 100 3.48 -7.29 -1.35
CA ALA A 100 2.42 -8.28 -1.39
C ALA A 100 2.92 -9.68 -0.95
N LEU A 101 4.11 -10.07 -1.38
CA LEU A 101 4.73 -11.34 -0.95
C LEU A 101 5.04 -11.36 0.55
N ILE A 102 5.58 -10.26 1.10
CA ILE A 102 5.80 -10.11 2.54
C ILE A 102 4.47 -10.18 3.29
N ASN A 103 3.47 -9.44 2.83
CA ASN A 103 2.13 -9.44 3.40
C ASN A 103 1.55 -10.87 3.46
N TYR A 104 1.57 -11.57 2.33
CA TYR A 104 1.06 -12.94 2.25
C TYR A 104 1.85 -13.90 3.13
N GLY A 105 3.18 -13.82 3.13
CA GLY A 105 4.03 -14.67 3.96
C GLY A 105 3.77 -14.50 5.46
N VAL A 106 3.66 -13.25 5.91
CA VAL A 106 3.32 -12.94 7.32
C VAL A 106 1.91 -13.40 7.67
N TYR A 107 0.94 -13.15 6.77
CA TYR A 107 -0.43 -13.64 6.93
C TYR A 107 -0.46 -15.16 7.11
N ALA A 108 0.16 -15.90 6.19
CA ALA A 108 0.18 -17.36 6.22
C ALA A 108 0.87 -17.91 7.49
N ALA A 109 1.99 -17.30 7.88
CA ALA A 109 2.69 -17.68 9.12
C ALA A 109 1.86 -17.38 10.37
N THR A 110 1.18 -16.22 10.41
CA THR A 110 0.31 -15.84 11.53
C THR A 110 -0.88 -16.80 11.63
N LEU A 111 -1.57 -17.05 10.52
CA LEU A 111 -2.73 -17.93 10.49
C LEU A 111 -2.36 -19.38 10.88
N PHE A 112 -1.18 -19.85 10.46
CA PHE A 112 -0.69 -21.18 10.84
C PHE A 112 -0.34 -21.28 12.32
N ALA A 113 0.18 -20.20 12.92
CA ALA A 113 0.67 -20.21 14.31
C ALA A 113 -0.39 -19.85 15.35
N MET A 114 -1.48 -19.19 14.97
CA MET A 114 -2.53 -18.77 15.90
C MET A 114 -3.63 -19.84 16.04
N PRO A 115 -4.25 -19.95 17.21
CA PRO A 115 -5.45 -20.78 17.37
C PRO A 115 -6.65 -20.16 16.64
N ASP A 116 -7.64 -20.98 16.31
CA ASP A 116 -8.89 -20.51 15.74
C ASP A 116 -9.60 -19.57 16.72
N VAL A 117 -9.99 -18.40 16.24
CA VAL A 117 -10.72 -17.38 16.99
C VAL A 117 -12.15 -17.36 16.50
N ILE A 118 -13.07 -17.92 17.29
CA ILE A 118 -14.48 -18.01 16.93
C ILE A 118 -15.25 -16.88 17.60
N ILE A 119 -15.91 -16.04 16.83
CA ILE A 119 -16.79 -14.95 17.29
C ILE A 119 -18.14 -15.08 16.61
N GLY A 120 -19.21 -15.22 17.40
CA GLY A 120 -20.57 -15.35 16.85
C GLY A 120 -20.81 -16.63 16.05
N GLY A 121 -19.95 -17.64 16.19
CA GLY A 121 -20.01 -18.88 15.42
C GLY A 121 -19.16 -18.89 14.15
N GLU A 122 -18.51 -17.76 13.82
CA GLU A 122 -17.67 -17.60 12.63
C GLU A 122 -16.19 -17.56 13.01
N ASP A 123 -15.33 -18.16 12.17
CA ASP A 123 -13.88 -18.07 12.32
C ASP A 123 -13.37 -16.71 11.80
N VAL A 124 -12.88 -15.88 12.73
CA VAL A 124 -12.31 -14.56 12.44
C VAL A 124 -10.76 -14.56 12.45
N SER A 125 -10.12 -15.73 12.55
CA SER A 125 -8.67 -15.86 12.47
C SER A 125 -8.09 -15.30 11.16
N PRO A 126 -8.69 -15.55 9.96
CA PRO A 126 -8.17 -15.00 8.72
C PRO A 126 -8.15 -13.46 8.67
N PRO A 127 -9.22 -12.72 9.02
CA PRO A 127 -9.15 -11.26 9.12
C PRO A 127 -8.10 -10.75 10.10
N ILE A 128 -7.94 -11.39 11.27
CA ILE A 128 -6.93 -11.01 12.26
C ILE A 128 -5.51 -11.19 11.69
N ALA A 129 -5.23 -12.35 11.10
CA ALA A 129 -3.95 -12.60 10.45
C ALA A 129 -3.66 -11.60 9.31
N ALA A 130 -4.71 -11.15 8.59
CA ALA A 130 -4.60 -10.14 7.55
C ALA A 130 -4.18 -8.76 8.09
N VAL A 131 -4.70 -8.37 9.24
CA VAL A 131 -4.28 -7.11 9.93
C VAL A 131 -2.79 -7.15 10.23
N VAL A 132 -2.30 -8.27 10.79
CA VAL A 132 -0.87 -8.45 11.12
C VAL A 132 -0.01 -8.39 9.84
N GLY A 133 -0.37 -9.15 8.80
CA GLY A 133 0.35 -9.17 7.52
C GLY A 133 0.40 -7.80 6.86
N SER A 134 -0.72 -7.08 6.85
CA SER A 134 -0.80 -5.74 6.27
C SER A 134 -0.01 -4.71 7.06
N GLY A 135 -0.01 -4.78 8.38
CA GLY A 135 0.79 -3.93 9.26
C GLY A 135 2.29 -4.08 9.01
N VAL A 136 2.78 -5.31 8.92
CA VAL A 136 4.19 -5.59 8.62
C VAL A 136 4.56 -5.12 7.22
N ALA A 137 3.73 -5.43 6.21
CA ALA A 137 3.98 -5.00 4.82
C ALA A 137 3.96 -3.47 4.69
N MET A 138 3.08 -2.76 5.40
CA MET A 138 3.04 -1.30 5.44
C MET A 138 4.33 -0.72 6.00
N PHE A 139 4.87 -1.27 7.08
CA PHE A 139 6.14 -0.85 7.66
C PHE A 139 7.30 -1.04 6.69
N PHE A 140 7.38 -2.20 6.03
CA PHE A 140 8.38 -2.47 5.00
C PHE A 140 8.26 -1.54 3.79
N SER A 141 7.05 -1.31 3.32
CA SER A 141 6.79 -0.39 2.20
C SER A 141 7.22 1.03 2.55
N TYR A 142 6.86 1.52 3.73
CA TYR A 142 7.27 2.85 4.19
C TYR A 142 8.79 3.00 4.25
N TYR A 143 9.48 2.02 4.84
CA TYR A 143 10.94 2.02 4.91
C TYR A 143 11.59 1.92 3.52
N GLY A 144 11.08 1.04 2.65
CA GLY A 144 11.53 0.89 1.28
C GLY A 144 11.40 2.19 0.47
N TYR A 145 10.21 2.78 0.48
CA TYR A 145 9.97 4.05 -0.22
C TYR A 145 10.81 5.19 0.33
N SER A 146 10.95 5.31 1.65
CA SER A 146 11.76 6.37 2.28
C SER A 146 13.25 6.25 1.92
N ARG A 147 13.76 5.04 1.77
CA ARG A 147 15.17 4.80 1.50
C ARG A 147 15.53 4.80 0.01
N PHE A 148 14.61 4.33 -0.86
CA PHE A 148 14.87 4.15 -2.29
C PHE A 148 14.29 5.27 -3.16
N ALA A 149 13.09 5.78 -2.84
CA ALA A 149 12.47 6.83 -3.64
C ALA A 149 13.08 8.23 -3.40
N PHE A 150 13.60 8.50 -2.18
CA PHE A 150 14.12 9.81 -1.81
C PHE A 150 15.62 10.02 -2.05
N ARG A 151 16.35 9.03 -2.56
CA ARG A 151 17.78 9.15 -2.86
C ARG A 151 18.12 9.87 -4.17
N HIS A 152 17.14 10.24 -5.02
CA HIS A 152 17.37 10.80 -6.35
C HIS A 152 16.98 12.27 -6.53
N ALA A 153 16.77 13.02 -5.46
CA ALA A 153 16.75 14.47 -5.54
C ALA A 153 18.14 15.03 -5.18
N ALA A 154 19.14 14.78 -6.04
CA ALA A 154 20.35 15.59 -6.04
C ALA A 154 19.94 17.02 -6.40
N PRO A 155 20.41 18.07 -5.68
CA PRO A 155 20.19 19.45 -6.08
C PRO A 155 20.79 19.65 -7.47
N LEU A 156 20.02 20.26 -8.39
CA LEU A 156 20.57 20.70 -9.66
C LEU A 156 21.74 21.64 -9.37
N PRO A 157 22.88 21.49 -10.07
CA PRO A 157 23.97 22.43 -9.91
C PRO A 157 23.47 23.83 -10.28
N VAL A 158 23.56 24.76 -9.34
CA VAL A 158 23.34 26.18 -9.59
C VAL A 158 24.40 26.58 -10.59
N SER A 159 24.00 26.82 -11.84
CA SER A 159 24.89 27.42 -12.84
C SER A 159 25.18 28.85 -12.38
N GLY A 160 26.32 29.01 -11.73
CA GLY A 160 26.88 30.33 -11.47
C GLY A 160 27.51 30.88 -12.74
N SER A 161 27.14 32.06 -13.08
CA SER A 161 27.97 33.03 -13.81
C SER A 161 27.52 34.41 -13.44
#